data_5c3d7273bb15afa07300f4e6407f78ff
#
_entry.id   5c3d7273bb15afa07300f4e6407f78ff
#
_cell.length_a   1.000
_cell.length_b   1.000
_cell.length_c   1.000
_cell.angle_alpha   90.00
_cell.angle_beta   90.00
_cell.angle_gamma   90.00
#
_symmetry.space_group_name_H-M   'P 1'
#
loop_
_entity.id
_entity.type
_entity.pdbx_description
1 polymer ?
#
loop_
_entity_poly.entity_id
_entity_poly.type
_entity_poly.pdbx_seq_one_letter_code
_entity_poly.pdbx_strand_id
1 'polypeptide(L)'
;RGASARKMHDYTAKAPGLTGNKSDWEYGKDYVYCFCIEHGIPLPNSNDYSASSDATHGNKYEMLSTEQKNLLSLALAYGYPNRTDLETSKDADACYSATQLIVWQIAMGFRSSPTELNDKTYPMDGYSGTMTEQYTSNKYLKEYYDLILSDMATHYTRPSFTSNVPASAKTYEMDYVNGKYTVTLTDTNNVLSKYRVSSNGGASVSVNGNTLTISSTQPLTDAIPIKLNR
;
A
#
# COMPACT_ATOMS: atom_id res chain seq x y z
N ARG A 1 15.05 13.91 -22.13
CA ARG A 1 16.00 14.27 -21.06
C ARG A 1 15.24 14.09 -19.78
N GLY A 2 15.41 12.89 -19.18
CA GLY A 2 14.64 12.49 -18.02
C GLY A 2 14.64 13.57 -16.95
N ALA A 3 13.47 13.86 -16.42
CA ALA A 3 13.36 14.54 -15.15
C ALA A 3 14.23 13.71 -14.21
N SER A 4 15.40 14.23 -13.86
CA SER A 4 16.35 13.43 -13.13
C SER A 4 15.75 13.09 -11.79
N ALA A 5 15.84 11.83 -11.38
CA ALA A 5 15.49 11.39 -10.04
C ALA A 5 16.03 12.34 -8.93
N ARG A 6 17.11 13.04 -9.20
CA ARG A 6 17.68 14.10 -8.34
C ARG A 6 16.71 15.21 -7.92
N LYS A 7 15.74 15.58 -8.77
CA LYS A 7 14.76 16.61 -8.38
C LYS A 7 13.68 16.10 -7.43
N MET A 8 13.44 14.81 -7.40
CA MET A 8 12.42 14.21 -6.52
C MET A 8 12.88 14.11 -5.06
N HIS A 9 14.18 14.06 -4.80
CA HIS A 9 14.73 14.01 -3.44
C HIS A 9 14.54 15.31 -2.62
N ASP A 10 14.12 16.38 -3.25
CA ASP A 10 13.97 17.66 -2.57
C ASP A 10 12.58 17.87 -1.92
N TYR A 11 11.66 16.93 -2.10
CA TYR A 11 10.33 17.02 -1.50
C TYR A 11 10.33 16.50 -0.06
N THR A 12 10.71 17.39 0.85
CA THR A 12 10.67 17.10 2.28
C THR A 12 9.85 18.16 2.99
N ALA A 13 8.87 17.72 3.80
CA ALA A 13 8.21 18.62 4.74
C ALA A 13 9.10 18.77 5.98
N LYS A 14 9.44 20.00 6.31
CA LYS A 14 10.25 20.36 7.47
C LYS A 14 9.41 20.52 8.71
N ALA A 15 9.98 20.21 9.88
CA ALA A 15 9.39 20.61 11.14
C ALA A 15 9.28 22.14 11.23
N PRO A 16 8.20 22.68 11.83
CA PRO A 16 8.05 24.12 11.98
C PRO A 16 9.24 24.76 12.69
N GLY A 17 9.77 25.85 12.13
CA GLY A 17 10.89 26.60 12.70
C GLY A 17 12.27 25.97 12.53
N LEU A 18 12.39 24.88 11.77
CA LEU A 18 13.67 24.22 11.53
C LEU A 18 14.62 25.11 10.75
N THR A 19 15.83 25.29 11.28
CA THR A 19 16.94 26.03 10.67
C THR A 19 18.18 25.15 10.58
N GLY A 20 19.20 25.58 9.82
CA GLY A 20 20.44 24.83 9.67
C GLY A 20 20.54 24.10 8.32
N ASN A 21 21.59 23.29 8.17
CA ASN A 21 21.88 22.57 6.94
C ASN A 21 21.09 21.25 6.90
N LYS A 22 20.55 20.91 5.70
CA LYS A 22 19.78 19.67 5.50
C LYS A 22 20.58 18.40 5.85
N SER A 23 21.90 18.43 5.73
CA SER A 23 22.79 17.34 6.11
C SER A 23 22.74 16.98 7.60
N ASP A 24 22.29 17.91 8.43
CA ASP A 24 22.27 17.77 9.89
C ASP A 24 20.88 17.36 10.41
N TRP A 25 19.91 17.23 9.51
CA TRP A 25 18.52 16.94 9.86
C TRP A 25 18.25 15.44 9.93
N GLU A 26 17.46 15.06 10.92
CA GLU A 26 17.07 13.67 11.17
C GLU A 26 15.68 13.38 10.60
N TYR A 27 15.58 12.32 9.79
CA TYR A 27 14.29 11.86 9.26
C TYR A 27 13.34 11.43 10.41
N GLY A 28 12.08 11.83 10.28
CA GLY A 28 11.04 11.54 11.28
C GLY A 28 11.01 12.50 12.46
N LYS A 29 12.07 13.32 12.65
CA LYS A 29 12.17 14.33 13.67
C LYS A 29 12.18 15.75 13.08
N ASP A 30 13.11 15.99 12.19
CA ASP A 30 13.34 17.30 11.60
C ASP A 30 12.65 17.44 10.24
N TYR A 31 12.50 16.37 9.51
CA TYR A 31 11.81 16.34 8.22
C TYR A 31 11.17 14.97 7.95
N VAL A 32 10.22 14.96 7.02
CA VAL A 32 9.65 13.75 6.42
C VAL A 32 9.69 13.84 4.90
N TYR A 33 9.82 12.70 4.24
CA TYR A 33 9.71 12.66 2.78
C TYR A 33 8.25 12.84 2.36
N CYS A 34 8.04 13.64 1.32
CA CYS A 34 6.74 13.90 0.74
C CYS A 34 6.66 13.31 -0.66
N PHE A 35 5.47 12.90 -1.04
CA PHE A 35 5.17 12.42 -2.38
C PHE A 35 4.08 13.30 -3.01
N CYS A 36 4.31 13.69 -4.25
CA CYS A 36 3.34 14.45 -5.01
C CYS A 36 2.19 13.53 -5.44
N ILE A 37 0.95 13.94 -5.22
CA ILE A 37 -0.23 13.21 -5.69
C ILE A 37 -0.84 13.80 -6.97
N GLU A 38 -0.31 14.91 -7.46
CA GLU A 38 -0.74 15.58 -8.69
C GLU A 38 0.36 15.53 -9.75
N HIS A 39 0.34 14.51 -10.59
CA HIS A 39 1.28 14.42 -11.70
C HIS A 39 1.09 15.57 -12.69
N GLY A 40 2.20 16.10 -13.18
CA GLY A 40 2.19 17.19 -14.17
C GLY A 40 1.98 18.59 -13.59
N ILE A 41 1.74 18.74 -12.29
CA ILE A 41 1.70 20.02 -11.62
C ILE A 41 3.11 20.38 -11.19
N PRO A 42 3.69 21.51 -11.70
CA PRO A 42 4.99 21.95 -11.26
C PRO A 42 4.97 22.28 -9.77
N LEU A 43 5.89 21.68 -9.03
CA LEU A 43 6.08 22.05 -7.63
C LEU A 43 6.94 23.30 -7.54
N PRO A 44 6.60 24.27 -6.70
CA PRO A 44 7.42 25.47 -6.52
C PRO A 44 8.81 25.08 -6.04
N ASN A 45 9.83 25.81 -6.53
CA ASN A 45 11.23 25.56 -6.19
C ASN A 45 11.61 25.87 -4.72
N SER A 46 10.67 26.32 -3.91
CA SER A 46 10.89 26.57 -2.49
C SER A 46 10.80 25.25 -1.73
N ASN A 47 11.85 24.93 -1.00
CA ASN A 47 11.95 23.73 -0.16
C ASN A 47 11.06 23.77 1.10
N ASP A 48 10.09 24.67 1.17
CA ASP A 48 9.32 24.95 2.37
C ASP A 48 7.89 24.45 2.19
N TYR A 49 7.72 23.12 2.26
CA TYR A 49 6.40 22.53 2.43
C TYR A 49 6.09 22.46 3.93
N SER A 50 5.01 23.10 4.33
CA SER A 50 4.46 22.95 5.67
C SER A 50 3.35 21.91 5.65
N ALA A 51 3.31 21.04 6.68
CA ALA A 51 2.15 20.21 6.90
C ALA A 51 0.95 21.11 7.23
N SER A 52 -0.13 21.01 6.46
CA SER A 52 -1.39 21.68 6.74
C SER A 52 -2.46 20.63 6.97
N SER A 53 -3.18 20.75 8.08
CA SER A 53 -4.42 20.00 8.31
C SER A 53 -5.65 20.70 7.71
N ASP A 54 -5.43 21.80 6.96
CA ASP A 54 -6.50 22.61 6.43
C ASP A 54 -7.10 21.95 5.17
N ALA A 55 -8.22 21.26 5.38
CA ALA A 55 -9.04 20.67 4.33
C ALA A 55 -9.70 21.70 3.40
N THR A 56 -9.64 23.01 3.71
CA THR A 56 -10.36 24.06 2.98
C THR A 56 -9.75 24.42 1.62
N HIS A 57 -8.52 24.02 1.36
CA HIS A 57 -7.79 24.34 0.12
C HIS A 57 -7.75 23.20 -0.92
N GLY A 58 -8.81 22.37 -0.95
CA GLY A 58 -8.93 21.32 -1.99
C GLY A 58 -7.89 20.21 -1.85
N ASN A 59 -7.72 19.71 -0.63
CA ASN A 59 -6.81 18.61 -0.34
C ASN A 59 -7.12 17.40 -1.23
N LYS A 60 -6.32 17.21 -2.27
CA LYS A 60 -6.50 16.12 -3.24
C LYS A 60 -6.49 14.74 -2.57
N TYR A 61 -5.76 14.58 -1.46
CA TYR A 61 -5.75 13.35 -0.70
C TYR A 61 -7.15 13.01 -0.15
N GLU A 62 -7.90 14.00 0.33
CA GLU A 62 -9.26 13.78 0.85
C GLU A 62 -10.26 13.38 -0.23
N MET A 63 -9.99 13.74 -1.48
CA MET A 63 -10.82 13.35 -2.63
C MET A 63 -10.58 11.91 -3.08
N LEU A 64 -9.51 11.25 -2.61
CA LEU A 64 -9.21 9.87 -2.97
C LEU A 64 -10.19 8.91 -2.29
N SER A 65 -10.54 7.83 -2.99
CA SER A 65 -11.35 6.76 -2.40
C SER A 65 -10.61 6.05 -1.26
N THR A 66 -11.35 5.33 -0.43
CA THR A 66 -10.77 4.51 0.63
C THR A 66 -9.79 3.47 0.07
N GLU A 67 -10.10 2.89 -1.08
CA GLU A 67 -9.25 1.91 -1.78
C GLU A 67 -7.93 2.55 -2.23
N GLN A 68 -8.00 3.76 -2.81
CA GLN A 68 -6.80 4.51 -3.21
C GLN A 68 -5.95 4.86 -1.98
N LYS A 69 -6.54 5.34 -0.89
CA LYS A 69 -5.84 5.64 0.36
C LYS A 69 -5.15 4.39 0.94
N ASN A 70 -5.82 3.23 0.92
CA ASN A 70 -5.25 1.96 1.35
C ASN A 70 -4.06 1.54 0.46
N LEU A 71 -4.18 1.66 -0.86
CA LEU A 71 -3.09 1.35 -1.78
C LEU A 71 -1.91 2.31 -1.61
N LEU A 72 -2.16 3.61 -1.39
CA LEU A 72 -1.10 4.58 -1.07
C LEU A 72 -0.36 4.20 0.20
N SER A 73 -1.09 3.81 1.24
CA SER A 73 -0.48 3.36 2.50
C SER A 73 0.44 2.15 2.28
N LEU A 74 0.05 1.20 1.43
CA LEU A 74 0.89 0.07 1.08
C LEU A 74 2.11 0.50 0.25
N ALA A 75 1.94 1.39 -0.73
CA ALA A 75 3.05 1.91 -1.53
C ALA A 75 4.10 2.60 -0.65
N LEU A 76 3.68 3.36 0.34
CA LEU A 76 4.58 4.01 1.30
C LEU A 76 5.19 3.01 2.28
N ALA A 77 4.45 1.99 2.72
CA ALA A 77 4.96 0.99 3.65
C ALA A 77 6.07 0.12 3.04
N TYR A 78 5.98 -0.19 1.74
CA TYR A 78 6.95 -1.03 1.02
C TYR A 78 7.92 -0.25 0.15
N GLY A 79 7.69 1.03 -0.03
CA GLY A 79 8.54 1.95 -0.78
C GLY A 79 9.49 2.74 0.12
N TYR A 80 10.05 3.79 -0.46
CA TYR A 80 10.91 4.72 0.25
C TYR A 80 10.10 5.60 1.22
N PRO A 81 10.60 5.94 2.42
CA PRO A 81 11.90 5.56 2.99
C PRO A 81 11.86 4.28 3.85
N ASN A 82 10.73 3.56 3.88
CA ASN A 82 10.53 2.43 4.79
C ASN A 82 11.24 1.15 4.32
N ARG A 83 11.71 1.13 3.08
CA ARG A 83 12.47 0.02 2.54
C ARG A 83 13.89 0.01 3.12
N THR A 84 14.35 -1.14 3.62
CA THR A 84 15.60 -1.28 4.37
C THR A 84 16.75 -1.95 3.60
N ASP A 85 16.48 -2.44 2.39
CA ASP A 85 17.42 -3.16 1.52
C ASP A 85 18.12 -2.23 0.50
N LEU A 86 18.29 -0.96 0.87
CA LEU A 86 18.94 0.05 0.04
C LEU A 86 20.42 0.16 0.44
N GLU A 87 21.32 -0.18 -0.50
CA GLU A 87 22.76 -0.23 -0.21
C GLU A 87 23.47 1.09 -0.56
N THR A 88 22.94 1.84 -1.52
CA THR A 88 23.57 3.07 -2.02
C THR A 88 22.59 4.24 -2.12
N SER A 89 23.13 5.46 -2.26
CA SER A 89 22.30 6.64 -2.53
C SER A 89 21.56 6.56 -3.87
N LYS A 90 22.10 5.80 -4.85
CA LYS A 90 21.42 5.56 -6.14
C LYS A 90 20.20 4.67 -5.96
N ASP A 91 20.27 3.70 -5.06
CA ASP A 91 19.16 2.82 -4.71
C ASP A 91 18.07 3.62 -4.01
N ALA A 92 18.45 4.51 -3.10
CA ALA A 92 17.51 5.41 -2.43
C ALA A 92 16.79 6.32 -3.44
N ASP A 93 17.51 6.92 -4.39
CA ASP A 93 16.94 7.77 -5.45
C ASP A 93 16.00 6.97 -6.36
N ALA A 94 16.40 5.77 -6.75
CA ALA A 94 15.61 4.89 -7.59
C ALA A 94 14.35 4.40 -6.88
N CYS A 95 14.48 4.00 -5.62
CA CYS A 95 13.36 3.55 -4.79
C CYS A 95 12.36 4.69 -4.53
N TYR A 96 12.85 5.91 -4.21
CA TYR A 96 11.99 7.08 -4.05
C TYR A 96 11.21 7.37 -5.33
N SER A 97 11.88 7.37 -6.49
CA SER A 97 11.27 7.63 -7.78
C SER A 97 10.25 6.55 -8.16
N ALA A 98 10.55 5.28 -7.88
CA ALA A 98 9.63 4.18 -8.07
C ALA A 98 8.38 4.30 -7.18
N THR A 99 8.57 4.66 -5.91
CA THR A 99 7.47 4.94 -4.98
C THR A 99 6.61 6.08 -5.48
N GLN A 100 7.21 7.17 -5.95
CA GLN A 100 6.50 8.32 -6.50
C GLN A 100 5.68 7.95 -7.75
N LEU A 101 6.21 7.12 -8.64
CA LEU A 101 5.49 6.62 -9.81
C LEU A 101 4.23 5.84 -9.39
N ILE A 102 4.36 4.93 -8.44
CA ILE A 102 3.24 4.15 -7.93
C ILE A 102 2.19 5.06 -7.27
N VAL A 103 2.63 6.05 -6.48
CA VAL A 103 1.75 7.06 -5.87
C VAL A 103 0.93 7.79 -6.94
N TRP A 104 1.56 8.25 -8.02
CA TRP A 104 0.83 8.91 -9.11
C TRP A 104 -0.16 7.97 -9.80
N GLN A 105 0.23 6.74 -10.12
CA GLN A 105 -0.66 5.77 -10.74
C GLN A 105 -1.92 5.53 -9.91
N ILE A 106 -1.77 5.45 -8.58
CA ILE A 106 -2.89 5.27 -7.65
C ILE A 106 -3.74 6.54 -7.58
N ALA A 107 -3.11 7.70 -7.35
CA ALA A 107 -3.82 8.96 -7.17
C ALA A 107 -4.61 9.38 -8.42
N MET A 108 -4.09 9.08 -9.61
CA MET A 108 -4.77 9.33 -10.89
C MET A 108 -5.80 8.26 -11.26
N GLY A 109 -5.98 7.21 -10.45
CA GLY A 109 -6.91 6.12 -10.73
C GLY A 109 -6.47 5.17 -11.84
N PHE A 110 -5.20 5.19 -12.24
CA PHE A 110 -4.65 4.26 -13.23
C PHE A 110 -4.38 2.88 -12.62
N ARG A 111 -4.07 2.85 -11.32
CA ARG A 111 -3.82 1.62 -10.58
C ARG A 111 -4.93 1.35 -9.59
N SER A 112 -5.64 0.23 -9.75
CA SER A 112 -6.74 -0.22 -8.89
C SER A 112 -6.32 -1.30 -7.88
N SER A 113 -5.21 -1.99 -8.15
CA SER A 113 -4.60 -2.95 -7.23
C SER A 113 -3.08 -3.04 -7.50
N PRO A 114 -2.30 -3.75 -6.67
CA PRO A 114 -0.87 -3.94 -6.96
C PRO A 114 -0.58 -4.58 -8.32
N THR A 115 -1.52 -5.37 -8.85
CA THR A 115 -1.36 -6.13 -10.11
C THR A 115 -2.18 -5.57 -11.27
N GLU A 116 -3.11 -4.64 -11.01
CA GLU A 116 -4.00 -4.09 -12.04
C GLU A 116 -3.64 -2.64 -12.32
N LEU A 117 -3.17 -2.39 -13.53
CA LEU A 117 -2.79 -1.08 -14.03
C LEU A 117 -3.50 -0.85 -15.37
N ASN A 118 -4.30 0.21 -15.44
CA ASN A 118 -4.85 0.76 -16.66
C ASN A 118 -4.05 2.02 -17.04
N ASP A 119 -2.80 1.81 -17.44
CA ASP A 119 -1.88 2.88 -17.76
C ASP A 119 -2.32 3.61 -19.03
N LYS A 120 -2.17 4.92 -19.03
CA LYS A 120 -2.59 5.76 -20.14
C LYS A 120 -1.40 6.50 -20.72
N THR A 121 -1.49 6.81 -22.00
CA THR A 121 -0.59 7.77 -22.63
C THR A 121 -0.71 9.09 -21.89
N TYR A 122 0.40 9.57 -21.38
CA TYR A 122 0.46 10.84 -20.67
C TYR A 122 1.57 11.68 -21.27
N PRO A 123 1.23 12.56 -22.23
CA PRO A 123 2.23 13.38 -22.90
C PRO A 123 2.85 14.38 -21.92
N MET A 124 4.13 14.25 -21.66
CA MET A 124 4.93 15.23 -20.95
C MET A 124 6.18 15.54 -21.77
N ASP A 125 6.47 16.81 -21.96
CA ASP A 125 7.71 17.30 -22.60
C ASP A 125 8.07 16.61 -23.93
N GLY A 126 7.06 16.27 -24.75
CA GLY A 126 7.27 15.63 -26.04
C GLY A 126 7.43 14.11 -26.02
N TYR A 127 7.25 13.45 -24.86
CA TYR A 127 7.20 12.01 -24.76
C TYR A 127 5.77 11.51 -24.98
N SER A 128 5.59 10.48 -25.82
CA SER A 128 4.27 9.96 -26.23
C SER A 128 3.90 8.61 -25.61
N GLY A 129 4.73 8.06 -24.73
CA GLY A 129 4.49 6.78 -24.06
C GLY A 129 3.54 6.88 -22.87
N THR A 130 3.28 5.72 -22.27
CA THR A 130 2.56 5.65 -21.01
C THR A 130 3.38 6.23 -19.87
N MET A 131 2.72 6.55 -18.74
CA MET A 131 3.43 7.02 -17.56
C MET A 131 4.49 6.00 -17.10
N THR A 132 4.15 4.72 -17.09
CA THR A 132 5.10 3.65 -16.70
C THR A 132 6.32 3.62 -17.60
N GLU A 133 6.14 3.64 -18.93
CA GLU A 133 7.24 3.62 -19.89
C GLU A 133 8.18 4.82 -19.73
N GLN A 134 7.65 6.01 -19.45
CA GLN A 134 8.46 7.20 -19.25
C GLN A 134 9.47 7.06 -18.11
N TYR A 135 9.06 6.44 -17.01
CA TYR A 135 9.88 6.35 -15.80
C TYR A 135 10.66 5.03 -15.72
N THR A 136 10.10 3.91 -16.19
CA THR A 136 10.74 2.59 -16.09
C THR A 136 11.76 2.29 -17.19
N SER A 137 12.05 3.23 -18.07
CA SER A 137 13.23 3.19 -18.96
C SER A 137 14.54 3.18 -18.19
N ASN A 138 14.55 3.70 -16.96
CA ASN A 138 15.67 3.55 -16.03
C ASN A 138 15.60 2.18 -15.35
N LYS A 139 16.61 1.33 -15.60
CA LYS A 139 16.69 -0.04 -15.08
C LYS A 139 16.56 -0.09 -13.55
N TYR A 140 17.29 0.76 -12.83
CA TYR A 140 17.28 0.76 -11.35
C TYR A 140 15.92 1.16 -10.80
N LEU A 141 15.27 2.17 -11.38
CA LEU A 141 13.92 2.55 -10.99
C LEU A 141 12.95 1.41 -11.24
N LYS A 142 13.06 0.73 -12.39
CA LYS A 142 12.19 -0.41 -12.71
C LYS A 142 12.34 -1.56 -11.72
N GLU A 143 13.56 -1.87 -11.30
CA GLU A 143 13.81 -2.91 -10.29
C GLU A 143 13.05 -2.62 -8.98
N TYR A 144 13.17 -1.42 -8.45
CA TYR A 144 12.43 -1.02 -7.24
C TYR A 144 10.92 -0.92 -7.46
N TYR A 145 10.49 -0.47 -8.62
CA TYR A 145 9.08 -0.46 -8.98
C TYR A 145 8.46 -1.86 -8.94
N ASP A 146 9.12 -2.83 -9.55
CA ASP A 146 8.66 -4.21 -9.57
C ASP A 146 8.70 -4.83 -8.15
N LEU A 147 9.75 -4.58 -7.37
CA LEU A 147 9.89 -5.05 -6.00
C LEU A 147 8.78 -4.50 -5.08
N ILE A 148 8.54 -3.20 -5.11
CA ILE A 148 7.48 -2.56 -4.30
C ILE A 148 6.12 -3.15 -4.65
N LEU A 149 5.80 -3.31 -5.93
CA LEU A 149 4.54 -3.88 -6.37
C LEU A 149 4.40 -5.35 -5.97
N SER A 150 5.47 -6.13 -6.03
CA SER A 150 5.49 -7.52 -5.56
C SER A 150 5.20 -7.63 -4.06
N ASP A 151 5.83 -6.77 -3.26
CA ASP A 151 5.61 -6.73 -1.81
C ASP A 151 4.18 -6.27 -1.47
N MET A 152 3.69 -5.24 -2.17
CA MET A 152 2.30 -4.79 -2.06
C MET A 152 1.31 -5.90 -2.42
N ALA A 153 1.56 -6.65 -3.52
CA ALA A 153 0.71 -7.75 -3.95
C ALA A 153 0.66 -8.86 -2.91
N THR A 154 1.81 -9.20 -2.34
CA THR A 154 1.92 -10.18 -1.26
C THR A 154 1.12 -9.74 -0.03
N HIS A 155 1.14 -8.45 0.32
CA HIS A 155 0.35 -7.91 1.42
C HIS A 155 -1.15 -7.83 1.09
N TYR A 156 -1.49 -7.47 -0.13
CA TYR A 156 -2.87 -7.31 -0.59
C TYR A 156 -3.61 -8.64 -0.72
N THR A 157 -2.88 -9.72 -0.97
CA THR A 157 -3.42 -11.07 -1.06
C THR A 157 -4.02 -11.50 0.29
N ARG A 158 -5.25 -11.98 0.23
CA ARG A 158 -6.01 -12.45 1.40
C ARG A 158 -6.18 -13.97 1.37
N PRO A 159 -6.49 -14.58 2.52
CA PRO A 159 -6.90 -15.98 2.53
C PRO A 159 -8.07 -16.19 1.57
N SER A 160 -7.99 -17.24 0.75
CA SER A 160 -8.88 -17.51 -0.38
C SER A 160 -10.37 -17.64 -0.02
N PHE A 161 -10.66 -17.91 1.24
CA PHE A 161 -12.01 -18.05 1.77
C PHE A 161 -12.55 -16.76 2.41
N THR A 162 -11.81 -15.64 2.38
CA THR A 162 -12.22 -14.36 2.97
C THR A 162 -12.72 -13.36 1.93
N SER A 163 -13.42 -12.32 2.40
CA SER A 163 -13.79 -11.14 1.62
C SER A 163 -13.51 -9.87 2.42
N ASN A 164 -13.14 -8.78 1.74
CA ASN A 164 -13.03 -7.44 2.35
C ASN A 164 -14.36 -6.68 2.33
N VAL A 165 -15.32 -7.19 1.55
CA VAL A 165 -16.67 -6.62 1.47
C VAL A 165 -17.59 -7.52 2.27
N PRO A 166 -18.17 -7.04 3.39
CA PRO A 166 -19.04 -7.85 4.24
C PRO A 166 -20.21 -8.49 3.48
N ALA A 167 -20.79 -7.77 2.52
CA ALA A 167 -21.89 -8.28 1.68
C ALA A 167 -21.46 -9.43 0.74
N SER A 168 -20.16 -9.59 0.49
CA SER A 168 -19.61 -10.66 -0.34
C SER A 168 -18.93 -11.75 0.50
N ALA A 169 -19.02 -11.68 1.83
CA ALA A 169 -18.48 -12.71 2.71
C ALA A 169 -19.21 -14.04 2.48
N LYS A 170 -18.43 -15.10 2.33
CA LYS A 170 -18.99 -16.46 2.19
C LYS A 170 -19.44 -16.95 3.55
N THR A 171 -20.60 -17.62 3.57
CA THR A 171 -21.09 -18.36 4.73
C THR A 171 -20.71 -19.82 4.56
N TYR A 172 -20.22 -20.43 5.62
CA TYR A 172 -19.84 -21.84 5.67
C TYR A 172 -20.66 -22.54 6.74
N GLU A 173 -21.20 -23.70 6.41
CA GLU A 173 -21.91 -24.55 7.35
C GLU A 173 -20.89 -25.35 8.17
N MET A 174 -21.30 -25.72 9.40
CA MET A 174 -20.46 -26.50 10.31
C MET A 174 -21.06 -27.90 10.44
N ASP A 175 -20.24 -28.91 10.23
CA ASP A 175 -20.61 -30.31 10.45
C ASP A 175 -20.49 -30.67 11.92
N TYR A 176 -21.40 -31.53 12.41
CA TYR A 176 -21.30 -32.09 13.76
C TYR A 176 -20.41 -33.33 13.75
N VAL A 177 -19.21 -33.19 14.28
CA VAL A 177 -18.16 -34.20 14.28
C VAL A 177 -17.58 -34.36 15.68
N ASN A 178 -17.55 -35.58 16.21
CA ASN A 178 -16.95 -35.88 17.52
C ASN A 178 -17.43 -34.98 18.67
N GLY A 179 -18.73 -34.71 18.73
CA GLY A 179 -19.34 -33.92 19.80
C GLY A 179 -19.19 -32.41 19.66
N LYS A 180 -18.74 -31.92 18.50
CA LYS A 180 -18.59 -30.49 18.21
C LYS A 180 -19.07 -30.16 16.80
N TYR A 181 -19.62 -28.98 16.63
CA TYR A 181 -19.80 -28.36 15.32
C TYR A 181 -18.45 -27.83 14.83
N THR A 182 -18.05 -28.23 13.64
CA THR A 182 -16.70 -27.87 13.11
C THR A 182 -16.76 -27.57 11.62
N VAL A 183 -16.01 -26.56 11.20
CA VAL A 183 -15.69 -26.32 9.80
C VAL A 183 -14.18 -26.06 9.66
N THR A 184 -13.60 -26.63 8.61
CA THR A 184 -12.18 -26.45 8.29
C THR A 184 -12.05 -25.84 6.90
N LEU A 185 -11.35 -24.69 6.82
CA LEU A 185 -11.14 -23.92 5.61
C LEU A 185 -9.66 -23.91 5.26
N THR A 186 -9.34 -24.26 4.02
CA THR A 186 -7.95 -24.23 3.52
C THR A 186 -7.72 -22.99 2.67
N ASP A 187 -6.67 -22.24 3.00
CA ASP A 187 -6.23 -21.08 2.24
C ASP A 187 -5.34 -21.52 1.06
N THR A 188 -5.89 -21.44 -0.15
CA THR A 188 -5.16 -21.75 -1.39
C THR A 188 -4.18 -20.65 -1.80
N ASN A 189 -4.30 -19.45 -1.20
CA ASN A 189 -3.38 -18.33 -1.44
C ASN A 189 -2.12 -18.39 -0.56
N ASN A 190 -2.05 -19.32 0.39
CA ASN A 190 -0.90 -19.52 1.27
C ASN A 190 -0.48 -18.30 2.08
N VAL A 191 -1.43 -17.47 2.48
CA VAL A 191 -1.17 -16.25 3.25
C VAL A 191 -1.77 -16.24 4.66
N LEU A 192 -2.55 -17.27 5.00
CA LEU A 192 -3.28 -17.34 6.27
C LEU A 192 -2.36 -17.21 7.50
N SER A 193 -1.15 -17.75 7.45
CA SER A 193 -0.17 -17.63 8.53
C SER A 193 0.26 -16.20 8.86
N LYS A 194 -0.01 -15.25 7.95
CA LYS A 194 0.26 -13.82 8.13
C LYS A 194 -0.90 -13.06 8.79
N TYR A 195 -2.00 -13.77 9.08
CA TYR A 195 -3.22 -13.20 9.63
C TYR A 195 -3.45 -13.66 11.07
N ARG A 196 -4.12 -12.82 11.84
CA ARG A 196 -4.55 -13.12 13.21
C ARG A 196 -6.06 -13.05 13.29
N VAL A 197 -6.64 -13.92 14.09
CA VAL A 197 -8.07 -13.86 14.41
C VAL A 197 -8.29 -12.65 15.31
N SER A 198 -9.06 -11.67 14.82
CA SER A 198 -9.41 -10.45 15.56
C SER A 198 -10.81 -10.49 16.16
N SER A 199 -11.69 -11.37 15.63
CA SER A 199 -13.00 -11.69 16.22
C SER A 199 -13.38 -13.11 15.84
N ASN A 200 -13.82 -13.88 16.83
CA ASN A 200 -14.21 -15.28 16.68
C ASN A 200 -15.72 -15.53 16.82
N GLY A 201 -16.52 -14.47 17.03
CA GLY A 201 -17.97 -14.58 17.18
C GLY A 201 -18.42 -15.49 18.33
N GLY A 202 -17.56 -15.80 19.29
CA GLY A 202 -17.83 -16.74 20.39
C GLY A 202 -17.48 -18.19 20.08
N ALA A 203 -17.04 -18.52 18.85
CA ALA A 203 -16.53 -19.85 18.51
C ALA A 203 -15.05 -20.02 18.89
N SER A 204 -14.59 -21.25 19.00
CA SER A 204 -13.15 -21.54 19.05
C SER A 204 -12.58 -21.49 17.65
N VAL A 205 -11.50 -20.73 17.46
CA VAL A 205 -10.84 -20.59 16.16
C VAL A 205 -9.35 -20.90 16.32
N SER A 206 -8.84 -21.78 15.47
CA SER A 206 -7.41 -22.12 15.42
C SER A 206 -6.89 -22.02 14.00
N VAL A 207 -5.62 -21.58 13.88
CA VAL A 207 -4.88 -21.48 12.63
C VAL A 207 -3.68 -22.42 12.70
N ASN A 208 -3.56 -23.29 11.71
CA ASN A 208 -2.42 -24.18 11.54
C ASN A 208 -1.94 -24.14 10.09
N GLY A 209 -0.83 -23.44 9.84
CA GLY A 209 -0.34 -23.20 8.49
C GLY A 209 -1.40 -22.46 7.65
N ASN A 210 -1.87 -23.12 6.58
CA ASN A 210 -2.90 -22.59 5.68
C ASN A 210 -4.32 -23.06 6.03
N THR A 211 -4.51 -23.65 7.19
CA THR A 211 -5.81 -24.21 7.61
C THR A 211 -6.37 -23.41 8.77
N LEU A 212 -7.61 -22.93 8.60
CA LEU A 212 -8.43 -22.32 9.65
C LEU A 212 -9.46 -23.33 10.10
N THR A 213 -9.49 -23.68 11.37
CA THR A 213 -10.53 -24.54 11.96
C THR A 213 -11.37 -23.72 12.93
N ILE A 214 -12.67 -23.74 12.72
CA ILE A 214 -13.66 -23.09 13.57
C ILE A 214 -14.50 -24.17 14.22
N SER A 215 -14.69 -24.12 15.52
CA SER A 215 -15.49 -25.12 16.24
C SER A 215 -16.34 -24.51 17.36
N SER A 216 -17.48 -25.15 17.65
CA SER A 216 -18.39 -24.81 18.75
C SER A 216 -18.95 -26.08 19.39
N THR A 217 -19.12 -26.06 20.70
CA THR A 217 -19.83 -27.14 21.43
C THR A 217 -21.34 -26.95 21.42
N GLN A 218 -21.81 -25.79 21.01
CA GLN A 218 -23.23 -25.45 20.89
C GLN A 218 -23.58 -25.20 19.42
N PRO A 219 -24.80 -25.53 18.96
CA PRO A 219 -25.24 -25.16 17.64
C PRO A 219 -25.27 -23.66 17.48
N LEU A 220 -24.78 -23.17 16.33
CA LEU A 220 -24.86 -21.79 15.93
C LEU A 220 -26.01 -21.66 14.94
N THR A 221 -27.10 -21.00 15.36
CA THR A 221 -28.32 -20.87 14.56
C THR A 221 -28.24 -19.72 13.54
N ASP A 222 -27.34 -18.77 13.81
CA ASP A 222 -27.11 -17.61 12.96
C ASP A 222 -25.67 -17.58 12.45
N ALA A 223 -25.45 -16.95 11.30
CA ALA A 223 -24.12 -16.71 10.78
C ALA A 223 -23.38 -15.73 11.70
N ILE A 224 -22.23 -16.13 12.21
CA ILE A 224 -21.36 -15.31 13.04
C ILE A 224 -20.15 -14.82 12.23
N PRO A 225 -19.75 -13.54 12.34
CA PRO A 225 -18.60 -13.02 11.62
C PRO A 225 -17.30 -13.45 12.30
N ILE A 226 -16.46 -14.16 11.56
CA ILE A 226 -15.06 -14.38 11.93
C ILE A 226 -14.21 -13.34 11.21
N LYS A 227 -13.42 -12.56 11.96
CA LYS A 227 -12.58 -11.49 11.39
C LYS A 227 -11.12 -11.85 11.53
N LEU A 228 -10.41 -11.68 10.43
CA LEU A 228 -8.96 -11.85 10.34
C LEU A 228 -8.32 -10.50 10.02
N ASN A 229 -7.25 -10.17 10.74
CA ASN A 229 -6.43 -8.97 10.50
C ASN A 229 -4.98 -9.39 10.24
N ARG A 230 -4.29 -8.60 9.44
CA ARG A 230 -2.86 -8.73 9.19
C ARG A 230 -2.10 -7.65 9.93
#